data_585b124a210de0ee004ed24f9b1c5346
#
_entry.id   585b124a210de0ee004ed24f9b1c5346
#
_cell.length_a   1.000
_cell.length_b   1.000
_cell.length_c   1.000
_cell.angle_alpha   90.00
_cell.angle_beta   90.00
_cell.angle_gamma   90.00
#
_symmetry.space_group_name_H-M   'P 1'
#
loop_
_entity.id
_entity.type
_entity.pdbx_description
1 polymer ?
#
loop_
_entity_poly.entity_id
_entity_poly.type
_entity_poly.pdbx_seq_one_letter_code
_entity_poly.pdbx_strand_id
1 'polypeptide(L)'
;MWVERPGSRSFVFGGDEMQPLQHLRFLEAKKVGEPEVMLFGVPLEATESFRGGTRFAPRAIREASRSVESYSRIFGKDITQVPLADLGDVVLSGDVAGDLEQVAGLVRGWASDGKRVVMLGGEHTATLGVVRGILRVLNKLQVVVLDAHSDFREEYLGLSLSHATVCRRLCDMGVLVGVAGVRSFFGGEGEEFEGFLCQLEDLPSRLDPKRPLYLSIDLDALDPSLCPGVSNPEPGGISYAQVLELFRSLRRFDVVGLDVVEGCPPCDPSGATMVVAAKLVQEGIAAFWG
;
A
#
# COMPACT_ATOMS: atom_id res chain seq x y z
N MET A 1 5.11 -40.34 14.98
CA MET A 1 5.50 -40.92 13.68
C MET A 1 5.05 -39.93 12.60
N TRP A 2 5.97 -39.35 11.87
CA TRP A 2 5.70 -38.34 10.84
C TRP A 2 5.40 -39.06 9.53
N VAL A 3 4.28 -38.72 8.89
CA VAL A 3 3.98 -39.21 7.53
C VAL A 3 3.82 -37.98 6.64
N GLU A 4 4.77 -37.81 5.71
CA GLU A 4 4.66 -36.80 4.65
C GLU A 4 3.76 -37.32 3.53
N ARG A 5 2.73 -36.53 3.16
CA ARG A 5 2.00 -36.72 1.91
C ARG A 5 2.38 -35.58 0.93
N PRO A 6 2.58 -35.85 -0.34
CA PRO A 6 2.87 -34.82 -1.32
C PRO A 6 1.67 -33.89 -1.49
N GLY A 7 1.86 -32.59 -1.18
CA GLY A 7 0.89 -31.55 -1.49
C GLY A 7 0.24 -30.83 -0.30
N SER A 8 0.42 -31.28 0.95
CA SER A 8 -0.04 -30.54 2.13
C SER A 8 0.77 -30.88 3.35
N ARG A 9 1.36 -29.91 4.03
CA ARG A 9 1.93 -30.10 5.36
C ARG A 9 0.79 -30.07 6.38
N SER A 10 0.28 -31.22 6.78
CA SER A 10 -0.64 -31.36 7.92
C SER A 10 0.08 -31.99 9.09
N PHE A 11 -0.06 -31.40 10.27
CA PHE A 11 0.41 -32.00 11.53
C PHE A 11 -0.71 -32.87 12.10
N VAL A 12 -0.45 -34.14 12.35
CA VAL A 12 -1.41 -35.05 12.98
C VAL A 12 -0.93 -35.36 14.40
N PHE A 13 -1.68 -34.93 15.40
CA PHE A 13 -1.58 -35.42 16.77
C PHE A 13 -2.87 -36.19 17.09
N GLY A 14 -2.73 -37.48 17.29
CA GLY A 14 -3.76 -38.32 17.95
C GLY A 14 -5.16 -38.24 17.35
N GLY A 15 -5.36 -38.74 16.14
CA GLY A 15 -6.68 -39.18 15.65
C GLY A 15 -7.68 -38.15 15.16
N ASP A 16 -7.52 -36.86 15.50
CA ASP A 16 -8.35 -35.78 14.96
C ASP A 16 -7.55 -34.99 13.92
N GLU A 17 -8.06 -34.88 12.69
CA GLU A 17 -7.51 -33.97 11.68
C GLU A 17 -7.68 -32.54 12.19
N MET A 18 -6.58 -31.94 12.66
CA MET A 18 -6.59 -30.50 12.92
C MET A 18 -6.91 -29.77 11.60
N GLN A 19 -8.02 -29.04 11.60
CA GLN A 19 -8.31 -28.14 10.50
C GLN A 19 -7.14 -27.16 10.32
N PRO A 20 -6.66 -26.91 9.07
CA PRO A 20 -5.59 -25.95 8.85
C PRO A 20 -6.02 -24.61 9.43
N LEU A 21 -5.12 -23.97 10.19
CA LEU A 21 -5.33 -22.61 10.68
C LEU A 21 -5.79 -21.73 9.50
N GLN A 22 -6.97 -21.15 9.63
CA GLN A 22 -7.45 -20.18 8.62
C GLN A 22 -6.53 -18.97 8.67
N HIS A 23 -5.69 -18.80 7.66
CA HIS A 23 -4.95 -17.57 7.50
C HIS A 23 -5.93 -16.44 7.16
N LEU A 24 -5.86 -15.35 7.89
CA LEU A 24 -6.60 -14.14 7.61
C LEU A 24 -6.22 -13.64 6.22
N ARG A 25 -7.21 -13.56 5.31
CA ARG A 25 -7.01 -13.10 3.93
C ARG A 25 -7.91 -11.93 3.62
N PHE A 26 -7.44 -11.06 2.77
CA PHE A 26 -8.20 -9.91 2.27
C PHE A 26 -9.42 -10.41 1.47
N LEU A 27 -10.63 -9.95 1.87
CA LEU A 27 -11.92 -10.36 1.27
C LEU A 27 -12.03 -11.88 1.06
N GLU A 28 -11.42 -12.67 1.97
CA GLU A 28 -11.39 -14.14 1.86
C GLU A 28 -10.88 -14.62 0.48
N ALA A 29 -9.97 -13.84 -0.14
CA ALA A 29 -9.43 -14.08 -1.47
C ALA A 29 -9.12 -15.57 -1.68
N LYS A 30 -9.93 -16.22 -2.50
CA LYS A 30 -9.71 -17.59 -2.92
C LYS A 30 -8.78 -17.55 -4.13
N LYS A 31 -7.76 -18.40 -4.10
CA LYS A 31 -6.85 -18.53 -5.25
C LYS A 31 -7.66 -19.01 -6.46
N VAL A 32 -7.92 -18.10 -7.40
CA VAL A 32 -8.59 -18.40 -8.66
C VAL A 32 -7.51 -18.45 -9.74
N GLY A 33 -7.12 -19.65 -10.19
CA GLY A 33 -6.11 -19.82 -11.24
C GLY A 33 -4.70 -19.35 -10.84
N GLU A 34 -3.90 -18.99 -11.84
CA GLU A 34 -2.61 -18.34 -11.64
C GLU A 34 -2.84 -16.89 -11.23
N PRO A 35 -2.29 -16.44 -10.08
CA PRO A 35 -2.54 -15.09 -9.59
C PRO A 35 -1.88 -14.04 -10.52
N GLU A 36 -2.65 -13.01 -10.84
CA GLU A 36 -2.17 -11.83 -11.58
C GLU A 36 -1.87 -10.67 -10.64
N VAL A 37 -2.55 -10.61 -9.49
CA VAL A 37 -2.38 -9.59 -8.45
C VAL A 37 -1.86 -10.24 -7.18
N MET A 38 -0.73 -9.74 -6.68
CA MET A 38 -0.06 -10.20 -5.47
C MET A 38 -0.32 -9.19 -4.35
N LEU A 39 -1.16 -9.56 -3.39
CA LEU A 39 -1.40 -8.76 -2.20
C LEU A 39 -0.55 -9.30 -1.04
N PHE A 40 0.12 -8.40 -0.31
CA PHE A 40 0.94 -8.75 0.82
C PHE A 40 1.00 -7.60 1.84
N GLY A 41 1.39 -7.91 3.07
CA GLY A 41 1.56 -6.91 4.12
C GLY A 41 3.03 -6.66 4.44
N VAL A 42 3.36 -5.40 4.76
CA VAL A 42 4.66 -4.98 5.29
C VAL A 42 4.43 -4.24 6.59
N PRO A 43 4.41 -4.93 7.74
CA PRO A 43 4.10 -4.34 9.05
C PRO A 43 5.29 -3.54 9.62
N LEU A 44 5.85 -2.61 8.81
CA LEU A 44 6.96 -1.76 9.21
C LEU A 44 6.48 -0.66 10.15
N GLU A 45 7.21 -0.46 11.24
CA GLU A 45 7.02 0.61 12.22
C GLU A 45 8.36 0.83 12.92
N ALA A 46 9.13 1.79 12.45
CA ALA A 46 10.47 2.02 12.96
C ALA A 46 10.81 3.50 13.21
N THR A 47 10.14 4.43 12.54
CA THR A 47 10.55 5.85 12.53
C THR A 47 9.43 6.83 12.86
N GLU A 48 8.32 6.36 13.45
CA GLU A 48 7.14 7.17 13.76
C GLU A 48 7.45 8.40 14.62
N SER A 49 6.75 9.51 14.31
CA SER A 49 6.99 10.80 14.93
C SER A 49 6.04 11.13 16.10
N PHE A 50 4.82 10.55 16.12
CA PHE A 50 3.80 10.92 17.10
C PHE A 50 3.14 9.71 17.77
N ARG A 51 2.34 8.93 17.05
CA ARG A 51 1.60 7.80 17.64
C ARG A 51 1.97 6.51 16.93
N GLY A 52 2.36 5.48 17.70
CA GLY A 52 2.67 4.17 17.18
C GLY A 52 1.43 3.30 16.95
N GLY A 53 1.58 2.29 16.09
CA GLY A 53 0.56 1.30 15.82
C GLY A 53 0.35 0.98 14.34
N THR A 54 1.12 1.59 13.45
CA THR A 54 1.01 1.37 12.00
C THR A 54 1.32 -0.07 11.61
N ARG A 55 2.21 -0.76 12.32
CA ARG A 55 2.50 -2.19 12.13
C ARG A 55 1.28 -3.11 12.21
N PHE A 56 0.21 -2.67 12.86
CA PHE A 56 -1.02 -3.45 12.97
C PHE A 56 -1.96 -3.26 11.78
N ALA A 57 -1.72 -2.26 10.93
CA ALA A 57 -2.60 -1.93 9.81
C ALA A 57 -2.78 -3.09 8.81
N PRO A 58 -1.74 -3.81 8.35
CA PRO A 58 -1.91 -4.87 7.37
C PRO A 58 -2.90 -5.94 7.82
N ARG A 59 -2.82 -6.34 9.09
CA ARG A 59 -3.75 -7.29 9.69
C ARG A 59 -5.15 -6.69 9.84
N ALA A 60 -5.25 -5.48 10.38
CA ALA A 60 -6.53 -4.83 10.65
C ALA A 60 -7.30 -4.51 9.36
N ILE A 61 -6.63 -4.15 8.27
CA ILE A 61 -7.23 -3.97 6.95
C ILE A 61 -7.83 -5.29 6.43
N ARG A 62 -7.15 -6.43 6.59
CA ARG A 62 -7.71 -7.75 6.25
C ARG A 62 -8.91 -8.10 7.10
N GLU A 63 -8.86 -7.81 8.41
CA GLU A 63 -10.01 -8.02 9.32
C GLU A 63 -11.21 -7.18 8.88
N ALA A 64 -10.98 -5.88 8.60
CA ALA A 64 -12.02 -4.96 8.12
C ALA A 64 -12.57 -5.37 6.75
N SER A 65 -11.73 -5.91 5.86
CA SER A 65 -12.16 -6.33 4.52
C SER A 65 -13.28 -7.38 4.54
N ARG A 66 -13.41 -8.17 5.62
CA ARG A 66 -14.47 -9.16 5.77
C ARG A 66 -15.88 -8.55 5.89
N SER A 67 -15.95 -7.25 6.23
CA SER A 67 -17.20 -6.48 6.28
C SER A 67 -17.49 -5.70 5.00
N VAL A 68 -16.57 -5.77 4.02
CA VAL A 68 -16.66 -5.06 2.75
C VAL A 68 -17.24 -5.98 1.68
N GLU A 69 -18.20 -5.50 0.91
CA GLU A 69 -18.73 -6.23 -0.25
C GLU A 69 -17.70 -6.30 -1.38
N SER A 70 -17.60 -7.43 -2.04
CA SER A 70 -16.61 -7.67 -3.12
C SER A 70 -16.91 -6.92 -4.41
N TYR A 71 -18.18 -6.55 -4.63
CA TYR A 71 -18.61 -5.88 -5.85
C TYR A 71 -18.42 -4.36 -5.77
N SER A 72 -17.62 -3.81 -6.67
CA SER A 72 -17.54 -2.36 -6.88
C SER A 72 -18.68 -1.90 -7.79
N ARG A 73 -19.63 -1.15 -7.21
CA ARG A 73 -20.69 -0.50 -8.01
C ARG A 73 -20.14 0.61 -8.92
N ILE A 74 -19.03 1.23 -8.51
CA ILE A 74 -18.44 2.38 -9.21
C ILE A 74 -17.74 1.93 -10.49
N PHE A 75 -17.02 0.82 -10.42
CA PHE A 75 -16.27 0.27 -11.55
C PHE A 75 -17.00 -0.90 -12.25
N GLY A 76 -18.13 -1.38 -11.68
CA GLY A 76 -18.93 -2.46 -12.23
C GLY A 76 -18.23 -3.81 -12.22
N LYS A 77 -17.38 -4.05 -11.20
CA LYS A 77 -16.52 -5.23 -11.13
C LYS A 77 -16.64 -5.93 -9.77
N ASP A 78 -16.63 -7.25 -9.80
CA ASP A 78 -16.51 -8.09 -8.62
C ASP A 78 -15.06 -8.56 -8.49
N ILE A 79 -14.35 -8.13 -7.43
CA ILE A 79 -12.94 -8.47 -7.27
C ILE A 79 -12.70 -9.94 -6.94
N THR A 80 -13.73 -10.71 -6.60
CA THR A 80 -13.60 -12.18 -6.48
C THR A 80 -13.32 -12.86 -7.83
N GLN A 81 -13.56 -12.16 -8.93
CA GLN A 81 -13.22 -12.64 -10.28
C GLN A 81 -11.80 -12.27 -10.71
N VAL A 82 -11.09 -11.41 -9.93
CA VAL A 82 -9.70 -11.06 -10.18
C VAL A 82 -8.81 -12.18 -9.64
N PRO A 83 -7.84 -12.69 -10.42
CA PRO A 83 -6.87 -13.68 -9.94
C PRO A 83 -5.93 -13.08 -8.89
N LEU A 84 -6.42 -12.94 -7.66
CA LEU A 84 -5.76 -12.32 -6.51
C LEU A 84 -5.20 -13.38 -5.56
N ALA A 85 -3.94 -13.26 -5.19
CA ALA A 85 -3.35 -14.02 -4.09
C ALA A 85 -2.99 -13.09 -2.93
N ASP A 86 -3.54 -13.34 -1.74
CA ASP A 86 -3.06 -12.75 -0.49
C ASP A 86 -2.01 -13.66 0.13
N LEU A 87 -0.79 -13.15 0.26
CA LEU A 87 0.40 -13.89 0.68
C LEU A 87 0.71 -13.74 2.18
N GLY A 88 -0.11 -12.97 2.90
CA GLY A 88 0.16 -12.64 4.30
C GLY A 88 1.19 -11.53 4.45
N ASP A 89 1.79 -11.44 5.64
CA ASP A 89 2.74 -10.39 5.99
C ASP A 89 4.18 -10.86 5.86
N VAL A 90 5.06 -9.96 5.41
CA VAL A 90 6.50 -10.18 5.42
C VAL A 90 6.99 -10.19 6.87
N VAL A 91 7.87 -11.14 7.19
CA VAL A 91 8.55 -11.19 8.49
C VAL A 91 9.73 -10.22 8.43
N LEU A 92 9.69 -9.19 9.26
CA LEU A 92 10.72 -8.16 9.32
C LEU A 92 11.76 -8.48 10.39
N SER A 93 12.99 -8.08 10.14
CA SER A 93 14.14 -8.29 11.04
C SER A 93 14.30 -7.17 12.07
N GLY A 94 13.76 -5.98 11.76
CA GLY A 94 13.96 -4.74 12.49
C GLY A 94 15.14 -3.89 11.98
N ASP A 95 15.89 -4.38 10.99
CA ASP A 95 16.82 -3.56 10.20
C ASP A 95 16.06 -3.00 9.00
N VAL A 96 15.69 -1.71 9.05
CA VAL A 96 14.88 -1.06 8.01
C VAL A 96 15.49 -1.24 6.63
N ALA A 97 16.81 -1.05 6.48
CA ALA A 97 17.46 -1.16 5.18
C ALA A 97 17.40 -2.60 4.63
N GLY A 98 17.69 -3.58 5.48
CA GLY A 98 17.60 -5.01 5.15
C GLY A 98 16.17 -5.45 4.86
N ASP A 99 15.20 -4.96 5.63
CA ASP A 99 13.78 -5.27 5.45
C ASP A 99 13.25 -4.71 4.12
N LEU A 100 13.61 -3.46 3.76
CA LEU A 100 13.28 -2.87 2.45
C LEU A 100 13.92 -3.65 1.29
N GLU A 101 15.14 -4.15 1.48
CA GLU A 101 15.82 -4.98 0.49
C GLU A 101 15.15 -6.34 0.31
N GLN A 102 14.69 -6.96 1.40
CA GLN A 102 13.89 -8.18 1.37
C GLN A 102 12.58 -7.97 0.58
N VAL A 103 11.84 -6.89 0.87
CA VAL A 103 10.62 -6.51 0.15
C VAL A 103 10.94 -6.30 -1.34
N ALA A 104 12.02 -5.59 -1.66
CA ALA A 104 12.43 -5.35 -3.04
C ALA A 104 12.76 -6.65 -3.78
N GLY A 105 13.37 -7.62 -3.10
CA GLY A 105 13.65 -8.96 -3.65
C GLY A 105 12.38 -9.73 -4.02
N LEU A 106 11.37 -9.74 -3.14
CA LEU A 106 10.07 -10.37 -3.38
C LEU A 106 9.34 -9.72 -4.56
N VAL A 107 9.21 -8.39 -4.52
CA VAL A 107 8.51 -7.61 -5.55
C VAL A 107 9.19 -7.72 -6.91
N ARG A 108 10.52 -7.74 -6.95
CA ARG A 108 11.27 -8.00 -8.19
C ARG A 108 10.86 -9.33 -8.84
N GLY A 109 10.72 -10.40 -8.05
CA GLY A 109 10.29 -11.70 -8.55
C GLY A 109 8.92 -11.60 -9.21
N TRP A 110 7.94 -11.03 -8.53
CA TRP A 110 6.58 -10.87 -9.06
C TRP A 110 6.52 -9.94 -10.27
N ALA A 111 7.22 -8.82 -10.24
CA ALA A 111 7.29 -7.89 -11.37
C ALA A 111 7.94 -8.54 -12.61
N SER A 112 8.96 -9.40 -12.42
CA SER A 112 9.58 -10.16 -13.52
C SER A 112 8.59 -11.14 -14.17
N ASP A 113 7.63 -11.65 -13.41
CA ASP A 113 6.54 -12.51 -13.90
C ASP A 113 5.33 -11.71 -14.43
N GLY A 114 5.46 -10.38 -14.54
CA GLY A 114 4.40 -9.49 -15.01
C GLY A 114 3.22 -9.32 -14.06
N LYS A 115 3.39 -9.69 -12.76
CA LYS A 115 2.34 -9.56 -11.75
C LYS A 115 2.17 -8.11 -11.30
N ARG A 116 0.95 -7.78 -10.90
CA ARG A 116 0.60 -6.52 -10.23
C ARG A 116 0.78 -6.68 -8.72
N VAL A 117 1.11 -5.61 -8.02
CA VAL A 117 1.35 -5.68 -6.58
C VAL A 117 0.42 -4.76 -5.79
N VAL A 118 -0.10 -5.27 -4.68
CA VAL A 118 -0.85 -4.51 -3.69
C VAL A 118 -0.17 -4.69 -2.34
N MET A 119 0.34 -3.60 -1.75
CA MET A 119 0.93 -3.64 -0.43
C MET A 119 -0.03 -3.03 0.59
N LEU A 120 -0.26 -3.77 1.67
CA LEU A 120 -0.84 -3.25 2.90
C LEU A 120 0.34 -2.86 3.80
N GLY A 121 0.62 -1.56 3.93
CA GLY A 121 1.79 -1.11 4.66
C GLY A 121 1.53 -0.82 6.13
N GLY A 122 2.62 -0.75 6.88
CA GLY A 122 2.72 -0.02 8.13
C GLY A 122 3.09 1.43 7.84
N GLU A 123 4.26 1.89 8.31
CA GLU A 123 4.74 3.24 7.99
C GLU A 123 5.10 3.40 6.49
N HIS A 124 5.04 4.63 5.99
CA HIS A 124 5.22 4.97 4.57
C HIS A 124 6.57 4.55 3.99
N THR A 125 7.62 4.42 4.79
CA THR A 125 8.95 3.93 4.37
C THR A 125 8.87 2.60 3.61
N ALA A 126 7.88 1.76 3.90
CA ALA A 126 7.67 0.45 3.24
C ALA A 126 7.53 0.56 1.71
N THR A 127 6.94 1.65 1.21
CA THR A 127 6.76 1.96 -0.21
C THR A 127 8.09 1.93 -0.98
N LEU A 128 9.19 2.37 -0.33
CA LEU A 128 10.52 2.37 -0.96
C LEU A 128 10.99 0.96 -1.33
N GLY A 129 10.67 -0.04 -0.52
CA GLY A 129 10.98 -1.45 -0.81
C GLY A 129 10.26 -1.94 -2.07
N VAL A 130 8.97 -1.64 -2.18
CA VAL A 130 8.16 -2.02 -3.36
C VAL A 130 8.66 -1.33 -4.63
N VAL A 131 8.84 -0.01 -4.58
CA VAL A 131 9.31 0.77 -5.72
C VAL A 131 10.69 0.31 -6.19
N ARG A 132 11.63 0.05 -5.27
CA ARG A 132 12.95 -0.53 -5.60
C ARG A 132 12.82 -1.88 -6.32
N GLY A 133 11.93 -2.73 -5.86
CA GLY A 133 11.69 -4.04 -6.47
C GLY A 133 11.17 -3.92 -7.90
N ILE A 134 10.19 -3.06 -8.15
CA ILE A 134 9.64 -2.79 -9.48
C ILE A 134 10.71 -2.20 -10.41
N LEU A 135 11.50 -1.23 -9.93
CA LEU A 135 12.56 -0.59 -10.72
C LEU A 135 13.68 -1.53 -11.17
N ARG A 136 13.87 -2.66 -10.49
CA ARG A 136 14.82 -3.70 -10.93
C ARG A 136 14.37 -4.43 -12.19
N VAL A 137 13.11 -4.26 -12.58
CA VAL A 137 12.50 -4.90 -13.76
C VAL A 137 12.04 -3.85 -14.77
N LEU A 138 11.43 -2.77 -14.32
CA LEU A 138 10.82 -1.73 -15.17
C LEU A 138 11.64 -0.43 -15.11
N ASN A 139 12.31 -0.08 -16.22
CA ASN A 139 13.25 1.05 -16.27
C ASN A 139 12.59 2.45 -16.28
N LYS A 140 11.27 2.56 -16.34
CA LYS A 140 10.57 3.84 -16.55
C LYS A 140 9.33 3.99 -15.67
N LEU A 141 9.42 3.58 -14.41
CA LEU A 141 8.33 3.75 -13.45
C LEU A 141 8.05 5.23 -13.20
N GLN A 142 6.80 5.57 -12.97
CA GLN A 142 6.37 6.83 -12.40
C GLN A 142 5.56 6.54 -11.13
N VAL A 143 5.77 7.35 -10.09
CA VAL A 143 5.14 7.20 -8.78
C VAL A 143 4.34 8.45 -8.47
N VAL A 144 3.12 8.24 -8.03
CA VAL A 144 2.22 9.26 -7.49
C VAL A 144 1.97 8.94 -6.02
N VAL A 145 2.00 9.97 -5.19
CA VAL A 145 1.77 9.86 -3.75
C VAL A 145 0.57 10.72 -3.36
N LEU A 146 -0.35 10.17 -2.59
CA LEU A 146 -1.37 10.90 -1.85
C LEU A 146 -0.93 10.96 -0.39
N ASP A 147 -0.77 12.15 0.16
CA ASP A 147 -0.19 12.36 1.48
C ASP A 147 -0.59 13.74 2.04
N ALA A 148 -0.80 13.85 3.35
CA ALA A 148 -0.96 15.14 4.00
C ALA A 148 0.36 15.87 4.22
N HIS A 149 1.45 15.12 4.24
CA HIS A 149 2.81 15.58 4.50
C HIS A 149 3.65 15.59 3.21
N SER A 150 4.72 16.32 3.25
CA SER A 150 5.65 16.36 2.11
C SER A 150 6.53 15.13 2.01
N ASP A 151 6.91 14.54 3.14
CA ASP A 151 7.87 13.44 3.27
C ASP A 151 9.17 13.66 2.46
N PHE A 152 9.57 14.94 2.35
CA PHE A 152 10.67 15.39 1.48
C PHE A 152 11.91 15.82 2.27
N ARG A 153 12.03 15.39 3.53
CA ARG A 153 13.24 15.64 4.32
C ARG A 153 14.42 14.86 3.78
N GLU A 154 15.60 15.44 3.86
CA GLU A 154 16.86 14.76 3.55
C GLU A 154 17.12 13.63 4.55
N GLU A 155 16.87 13.91 5.83
CA GLU A 155 16.94 12.97 6.93
C GLU A 155 15.92 13.33 8.01
N TYR A 156 15.51 12.35 8.81
CA TYR A 156 14.68 12.53 9.99
C TYR A 156 15.30 11.80 11.16
N LEU A 157 15.58 12.51 12.25
CA LEU A 157 16.29 11.99 13.45
C LEU A 157 17.61 11.26 13.11
N GLY A 158 18.34 11.76 12.10
CA GLY A 158 19.59 11.16 11.64
C GLY A 158 19.41 9.95 10.72
N LEU A 159 18.18 9.65 10.30
CA LEU A 159 17.85 8.53 9.42
C LEU A 159 17.44 9.04 8.03
N SER A 160 18.13 8.57 7.00
CA SER A 160 17.79 8.84 5.60
C SER A 160 16.68 7.93 5.06
N LEU A 161 16.36 6.86 5.77
CA LEU A 161 15.24 5.95 5.49
C LEU A 161 14.23 6.08 6.64
N SER A 162 13.19 6.87 6.43
CA SER A 162 12.15 7.21 7.40
C SER A 162 10.86 7.55 6.66
N HIS A 163 9.71 7.43 7.34
CA HIS A 163 8.42 7.89 6.82
C HIS A 163 8.54 9.34 6.28
N ALA A 164 9.22 10.25 7.00
CA ALA A 164 9.35 11.66 6.62
C ALA A 164 10.34 11.94 5.46
N THR A 165 10.90 10.89 4.82
CA THR A 165 11.89 11.03 3.73
C THR A 165 11.48 10.31 2.44
N VAL A 166 10.27 9.73 2.40
CA VAL A 166 9.83 8.84 1.30
C VAL A 166 9.81 9.57 -0.04
N CYS A 167 9.15 10.72 -0.12
CA CYS A 167 9.09 11.50 -1.35
C CYS A 167 10.48 11.98 -1.80
N ARG A 168 11.37 12.33 -0.86
CA ARG A 168 12.77 12.64 -1.17
C ARG A 168 13.47 11.45 -1.81
N ARG A 169 13.35 10.25 -1.22
CA ARG A 169 13.97 9.04 -1.79
C ARG A 169 13.37 8.65 -3.14
N LEU A 170 12.07 8.84 -3.35
CA LEU A 170 11.43 8.63 -4.66
C LEU A 170 11.93 9.65 -5.70
N CYS A 171 12.16 10.89 -5.29
CA CYS A 171 12.78 11.91 -6.12
C CYS A 171 14.22 11.52 -6.51
N ASP A 172 15.04 11.10 -5.55
CA ASP A 172 16.43 10.65 -5.79
C ASP A 172 16.48 9.45 -6.77
N MET A 173 15.46 8.59 -6.78
CA MET A 173 15.31 7.50 -7.75
C MET A 173 14.83 7.99 -9.13
N GLY A 174 14.44 9.26 -9.27
CA GLY A 174 13.93 9.84 -10.53
C GLY A 174 12.57 9.31 -10.94
N VAL A 175 11.74 8.88 -9.99
CA VAL A 175 10.42 8.26 -10.25
C VAL A 175 9.25 9.08 -9.74
N LEU A 176 9.44 9.99 -8.78
CA LEU A 176 8.38 10.83 -8.24
C LEU A 176 7.85 11.78 -9.32
N VAL A 177 6.55 11.79 -9.55
CA VAL A 177 5.89 12.65 -10.56
C VAL A 177 5.00 13.70 -9.91
N GLY A 178 4.33 13.34 -8.83
CA GLY A 178 3.46 14.27 -8.13
C GLY A 178 3.02 13.77 -6.76
N VAL A 179 2.82 14.73 -5.87
CA VAL A 179 2.28 14.52 -4.52
C VAL A 179 1.04 15.40 -4.37
N ALA A 180 -0.08 14.80 -4.00
CA ALA A 180 -1.33 15.52 -3.79
C ALA A 180 -1.90 15.29 -2.38
N GLY A 181 -2.55 16.31 -1.85
CA GLY A 181 -3.12 16.31 -0.49
C GLY A 181 -2.27 17.02 0.53
N VAL A 182 -1.05 17.41 0.18
CA VAL A 182 -0.08 18.01 1.10
C VAL A 182 -0.61 19.35 1.67
N ARG A 183 -0.59 19.41 2.98
CA ARG A 183 -1.06 20.59 3.76
C ARG A 183 -0.26 20.79 5.04
N SER A 184 0.71 19.90 5.30
CA SER A 184 1.70 20.00 6.37
C SER A 184 3.11 20.02 5.77
N PHE A 185 3.84 21.08 6.05
CA PHE A 185 5.14 21.36 5.44
C PHE A 185 6.22 21.52 6.49
N PHE A 186 7.40 21.04 6.18
CA PHE A 186 8.62 21.41 6.88
C PHE A 186 9.30 22.60 6.19
N GLY A 187 9.63 23.65 6.91
CA GLY A 187 10.15 24.92 6.37
C GLY A 187 11.52 24.86 5.67
N GLY A 188 12.07 23.68 5.37
CA GLY A 188 13.37 23.50 4.69
C GLY A 188 13.29 22.75 3.37
N GLU A 189 12.10 22.46 2.83
CA GLU A 189 11.92 21.60 1.66
C GLU A 189 12.26 22.27 0.32
N GLY A 190 12.22 23.61 0.28
CA GLY A 190 12.68 24.39 -0.85
C GLY A 190 11.84 24.29 -2.12
N GLU A 191 12.31 25.00 -3.16
CA GLU A 191 11.64 25.07 -4.48
C GLU A 191 11.59 23.71 -5.19
N GLU A 192 12.49 22.79 -4.86
CA GLU A 192 12.54 21.46 -5.49
C GLU A 192 11.25 20.66 -5.21
N PHE A 193 10.77 20.64 -3.97
CA PHE A 193 9.54 19.91 -3.62
C PHE A 193 8.30 20.56 -4.24
N GLU A 194 8.28 21.89 -4.36
CA GLU A 194 7.16 22.59 -4.98
C GLU A 194 6.88 22.13 -6.42
N GLY A 195 7.92 21.69 -7.14
CA GLY A 195 7.77 21.09 -8.46
C GLY A 195 6.92 19.82 -8.50
N PHE A 196 6.83 19.10 -7.39
CA PHE A 196 6.04 17.86 -7.27
C PHE A 196 4.64 18.10 -6.74
N LEU A 197 4.39 19.21 -6.05
CA LEU A 197 3.05 19.52 -5.53
C LEU A 197 2.04 19.71 -6.65
N CYS A 198 0.87 19.14 -6.46
CA CYS A 198 -0.25 19.34 -7.38
C CYS A 198 -1.60 19.16 -6.71
N GLN A 199 -2.62 19.73 -7.34
CA GLN A 199 -3.99 19.37 -6.98
C GLN A 199 -4.29 17.95 -7.44
N LEU A 200 -5.18 17.28 -6.75
CA LEU A 200 -5.51 15.87 -7.05
C LEU A 200 -6.02 15.70 -8.49
N GLU A 201 -6.79 16.68 -8.97
CA GLU A 201 -7.39 16.71 -10.30
C GLU A 201 -6.34 16.87 -11.41
N ASP A 202 -5.20 17.47 -11.10
CA ASP A 202 -4.12 17.74 -12.05
C ASP A 202 -3.15 16.56 -12.22
N LEU A 203 -3.10 15.64 -11.25
CA LEU A 203 -2.19 14.48 -11.27
C LEU A 203 -2.22 13.73 -12.61
N PRO A 204 -3.40 13.37 -13.19
CA PRO A 204 -3.44 12.60 -14.43
C PRO A 204 -2.82 13.34 -15.64
N SER A 205 -2.73 14.68 -15.58
CA SER A 205 -2.12 15.51 -16.64
C SER A 205 -0.60 15.49 -16.61
N ARG A 206 0.00 15.18 -15.46
CA ARG A 206 1.46 15.08 -15.27
C ARG A 206 2.02 13.73 -15.70
N LEU A 207 1.16 12.72 -15.90
CA LEU A 207 1.57 11.35 -16.16
C LEU A 207 1.82 11.10 -17.65
N ASP A 208 2.89 10.36 -17.95
CA ASP A 208 3.15 9.82 -19.28
C ASP A 208 2.37 8.49 -19.46
N PRO A 209 1.40 8.42 -20.40
CA PRO A 209 0.61 7.20 -20.63
C PRO A 209 1.43 5.98 -21.06
N LYS A 210 2.69 6.19 -21.47
CA LYS A 210 3.59 5.12 -21.93
C LYS A 210 4.46 4.55 -20.80
N ARG A 211 4.37 5.12 -19.59
CA ARG A 211 5.16 4.68 -18.44
C ARG A 211 4.28 3.95 -17.44
N PRO A 212 4.75 2.82 -16.89
CA PRO A 212 4.07 2.16 -15.77
C PRO A 212 3.90 3.11 -14.59
N LEU A 213 2.77 2.97 -13.88
CA LEU A 213 2.39 3.81 -12.76
C LEU A 213 2.32 2.99 -11.47
N TYR A 214 2.91 3.50 -10.40
CA TYR A 214 2.69 3.07 -9.03
C TYR A 214 1.97 4.17 -8.25
N LEU A 215 0.94 3.79 -7.49
CA LEU A 215 0.17 4.70 -6.65
C LEU A 215 0.37 4.36 -5.19
N SER A 216 0.91 5.31 -4.41
CA SER A 216 1.01 5.20 -2.96
C SER A 216 -0.05 6.08 -2.30
N ILE A 217 -0.78 5.52 -1.34
CA ILE A 217 -1.83 6.21 -0.60
C ILE A 217 -1.49 6.17 0.87
N ASP A 218 -0.99 7.30 1.38
CA ASP A 218 -1.00 7.55 2.79
C ASP A 218 -2.44 7.83 3.25
N LEU A 219 -2.90 7.12 4.26
CA LEU A 219 -4.28 7.30 4.77
C LEU A 219 -4.50 8.67 5.41
N ASP A 220 -3.44 9.36 5.82
CA ASP A 220 -3.55 10.71 6.37
C ASP A 220 -3.80 11.78 5.29
N ALA A 221 -3.59 11.46 3.99
CA ALA A 221 -4.05 12.30 2.88
C ALA A 221 -5.54 12.57 2.98
N LEU A 222 -6.33 11.61 3.49
CA LEU A 222 -7.76 11.76 3.67
C LEU A 222 -8.06 12.64 4.88
N ASP A 223 -9.24 13.26 4.87
CA ASP A 223 -9.68 14.08 6.01
C ASP A 223 -9.84 13.23 7.27
N PRO A 224 -9.37 13.69 8.45
CA PRO A 224 -9.50 12.96 9.71
C PRO A 224 -10.95 12.65 10.13
N SER A 225 -11.93 13.34 9.59
CA SER A 225 -13.34 12.99 9.81
C SER A 225 -13.72 11.66 9.13
N LEU A 226 -12.96 11.24 8.14
CA LEU A 226 -13.10 9.96 7.42
C LEU A 226 -12.11 8.92 7.92
N CYS A 227 -10.85 9.32 8.12
CA CYS A 227 -9.74 8.48 8.54
C CYS A 227 -9.09 9.00 9.84
N PRO A 228 -9.74 8.87 11.01
CA PRO A 228 -9.16 9.32 12.29
C PRO A 228 -8.01 8.41 12.77
N GLY A 229 -7.91 7.19 12.26
CA GLY A 229 -6.95 6.17 12.67
C GLY A 229 -5.65 6.21 11.88
N VAL A 230 -4.98 7.34 11.88
CA VAL A 230 -3.63 7.56 11.35
C VAL A 230 -2.71 8.07 12.44
N SER A 231 -1.39 7.92 12.25
CA SER A 231 -0.41 8.35 13.26
C SER A 231 -0.38 9.86 13.42
N ASN A 232 -0.45 10.61 12.32
CA ASN A 232 -0.29 12.07 12.32
C ASN A 232 -1.40 12.76 11.48
N PRO A 233 -2.64 12.88 12.01
CA PRO A 233 -3.77 13.42 11.26
C PRO A 233 -3.64 14.93 11.04
N GLU A 234 -3.94 15.37 9.81
CA GLU A 234 -4.02 16.77 9.41
C GLU A 234 -5.43 17.11 8.92
N PRO A 235 -6.08 18.20 9.37
CA PRO A 235 -7.42 18.57 8.93
C PRO A 235 -7.46 19.09 7.49
N GLY A 236 -8.63 19.00 6.85
CA GLY A 236 -8.85 19.55 5.50
C GLY A 236 -8.34 18.62 4.39
N GLY A 237 -8.42 17.30 4.62
CA GLY A 237 -7.92 16.30 3.69
C GLY A 237 -8.85 15.97 2.51
N ILE A 238 -8.38 15.03 1.71
CA ILE A 238 -9.08 14.51 0.52
C ILE A 238 -10.28 13.67 0.98
N SER A 239 -11.40 13.82 0.27
CA SER A 239 -12.58 12.98 0.48
C SER A 239 -12.43 11.62 -0.25
N TYR A 240 -13.13 10.61 0.24
CA TYR A 240 -13.20 9.29 -0.40
C TYR A 240 -13.67 9.40 -1.87
N ALA A 241 -14.66 10.27 -2.16
CA ALA A 241 -15.16 10.46 -3.51
C ALA A 241 -14.10 11.00 -4.47
N GLN A 242 -13.27 11.93 -4.02
CA GLN A 242 -12.16 12.47 -4.84
C GLN A 242 -11.11 11.39 -5.15
N VAL A 243 -10.79 10.49 -4.22
CA VAL A 243 -9.88 9.36 -4.50
C VAL A 243 -10.49 8.44 -5.57
N LEU A 244 -11.79 8.18 -5.53
CA LEU A 244 -12.45 7.34 -6.55
C LEU A 244 -12.48 8.02 -7.93
N GLU A 245 -12.63 9.34 -8.01
CA GLU A 245 -12.48 10.07 -9.28
C GLU A 245 -11.04 10.01 -9.81
N LEU A 246 -10.05 10.09 -8.91
CA LEU A 246 -8.66 9.84 -9.31
C LEU A 246 -8.49 8.43 -9.88
N PHE A 247 -8.98 7.38 -9.19
CA PHE A 247 -8.90 6.00 -9.71
C PHE A 247 -9.56 5.89 -11.11
N ARG A 248 -10.72 6.53 -11.31
CA ARG A 248 -11.37 6.56 -12.61
C ARG A 248 -10.49 7.20 -13.69
N SER A 249 -9.81 8.29 -13.37
CA SER A 249 -8.91 9.00 -14.27
C SER A 249 -7.63 8.19 -14.58
N LEU A 250 -7.16 7.40 -13.61
CA LEU A 250 -5.96 6.59 -13.74
C LEU A 250 -6.17 5.27 -14.50
N ARG A 251 -7.39 4.84 -14.77
CA ARG A 251 -7.70 3.61 -15.52
C ARG A 251 -7.07 3.52 -16.91
N ARG A 252 -6.73 4.66 -17.50
CA ARG A 252 -6.09 4.74 -18.83
C ARG A 252 -4.57 4.49 -18.79
N PHE A 253 -3.98 4.39 -17.60
CA PHE A 253 -2.56 4.15 -17.40
C PHE A 253 -2.31 2.69 -17.04
N ASP A 254 -1.08 2.23 -17.27
CA ASP A 254 -0.61 0.91 -16.84
C ASP A 254 -0.25 0.96 -15.34
N VAL A 255 -1.25 0.82 -14.47
CA VAL A 255 -1.03 0.77 -13.02
C VAL A 255 -0.45 -0.60 -12.68
N VAL A 256 0.83 -0.61 -12.27
CA VAL A 256 1.57 -1.83 -11.93
C VAL A 256 1.54 -2.16 -10.44
N GLY A 257 1.16 -1.21 -9.61
CA GLY A 257 1.01 -1.45 -8.18
C GLY A 257 0.32 -0.31 -7.45
N LEU A 258 -0.13 -0.65 -6.26
CA LEU A 258 -0.86 0.22 -5.32
C LEU A 258 -0.44 -0.15 -3.90
N ASP A 259 -0.25 0.84 -3.04
CA ASP A 259 -0.21 0.61 -1.60
C ASP A 259 -1.14 1.52 -0.81
N VAL A 260 -1.41 1.10 0.43
CA VAL A 260 -2.09 1.87 1.46
C VAL A 260 -1.24 1.78 2.73
N VAL A 261 -0.84 2.93 3.26
CA VAL A 261 0.11 3.05 4.38
C VAL A 261 -0.42 3.96 5.49
N GLU A 262 0.30 4.05 6.60
CA GLU A 262 0.08 4.94 7.76
C GLU A 262 -1.24 4.72 8.52
N GLY A 263 -1.95 3.64 8.24
CA GLY A 263 -3.07 3.25 9.08
C GLY A 263 -2.63 2.92 10.51
N CYS A 264 -3.27 3.51 11.53
CA CYS A 264 -2.98 3.29 12.93
C CYS A 264 -4.22 2.76 13.67
N PRO A 265 -4.47 1.42 13.67
CA PRO A 265 -5.66 0.85 14.30
C PRO A 265 -5.87 1.27 15.76
N PRO A 266 -4.82 1.37 16.63
CA PRO A 266 -5.00 1.82 18.00
C PRO A 266 -5.51 3.27 18.13
N CYS A 267 -5.33 4.08 17.07
CA CYS A 267 -5.76 5.47 17.05
C CYS A 267 -7.25 5.65 16.71
N ASP A 268 -7.92 4.59 16.24
CA ASP A 268 -9.34 4.60 15.86
C ASP A 268 -10.09 3.39 16.45
N PRO A 269 -10.61 3.52 17.68
CA PRO A 269 -11.41 2.46 18.29
C PRO A 269 -12.68 2.09 17.51
N SER A 270 -13.16 2.95 16.61
CA SER A 270 -14.33 2.66 15.76
C SER A 270 -14.01 1.67 14.64
N GLY A 271 -12.74 1.59 14.24
CA GLY A 271 -12.29 0.79 13.09
C GLY A 271 -12.67 1.36 11.72
N ALA A 272 -13.28 2.54 11.66
CA ALA A 272 -13.75 3.15 10.41
C ALA A 272 -12.61 3.35 9.41
N THR A 273 -11.44 3.78 9.89
CA THR A 273 -10.25 3.97 9.04
C THR A 273 -9.84 2.68 8.34
N MET A 274 -9.84 1.56 9.04
CA MET A 274 -9.48 0.26 8.43
C MET A 274 -10.50 -0.22 7.41
N VAL A 275 -11.78 0.12 7.60
CA VAL A 275 -12.83 -0.13 6.59
C VAL A 275 -12.61 0.74 5.36
N VAL A 276 -12.26 2.02 5.53
CA VAL A 276 -11.90 2.91 4.42
C VAL A 276 -10.68 2.38 3.67
N ALA A 277 -9.62 1.99 4.38
CA ALA A 277 -8.43 1.40 3.77
C ALA A 277 -8.76 0.13 2.97
N ALA A 278 -9.55 -0.79 3.55
CA ALA A 278 -9.99 -1.99 2.84
C ALA A 278 -10.84 -1.66 1.59
N LYS A 279 -11.69 -0.63 1.68
CA LYS A 279 -12.46 -0.15 0.51
C LYS A 279 -11.57 0.46 -0.56
N LEU A 280 -10.57 1.25 -0.20
CA LEU A 280 -9.62 1.81 -1.18
C LEU A 280 -8.87 0.71 -1.92
N VAL A 281 -8.42 -0.33 -1.21
CA VAL A 281 -7.78 -1.49 -1.83
C VAL A 281 -8.76 -2.22 -2.76
N GLN A 282 -9.99 -2.49 -2.30
CA GLN A 282 -11.02 -3.16 -3.10
C GLN A 282 -11.37 -2.38 -4.35
N GLU A 283 -11.60 -1.06 -4.24
CA GLU A 283 -11.93 -0.19 -5.38
C GLU A 283 -10.73 -0.01 -6.33
N GLY A 284 -9.50 0.04 -5.79
CA GLY A 284 -8.29 0.09 -6.60
C GLY A 284 -8.10 -1.18 -7.46
N ILE A 285 -8.28 -2.37 -6.85
CA ILE A 285 -8.24 -3.64 -7.59
C ILE A 285 -9.31 -3.67 -8.68
N ALA A 286 -10.55 -3.26 -8.34
CA ALA A 286 -11.66 -3.21 -9.28
C ALA A 286 -11.42 -2.21 -10.43
N ALA A 287 -10.81 -1.06 -10.14
CA ALA A 287 -10.52 -0.02 -11.11
C ALA A 287 -9.45 -0.42 -12.11
N PHE A 288 -8.37 -1.03 -11.63
CA PHE A 288 -7.15 -1.19 -12.43
C PHE A 288 -6.98 -2.59 -13.03
N TRP A 289 -7.53 -3.63 -12.39
CA TRP A 289 -7.27 -5.02 -12.78
C TRP A 289 -8.54 -5.89 -12.84
N GLY A 290 -9.72 -5.29 -12.62
CA GLY A 290 -11.01 -5.97 -12.70
C GLY A 290 -11.64 -6.05 -14.10
#